data_713220b351e4bde5d2e4645b9d6432a8
#
_entry.id   713220b351e4bde5d2e4645b9d6432a8
#
_cell.length_a   1.000
_cell.length_b   1.000
_cell.length_c   1.000
_cell.angle_alpha   90.00
_cell.angle_beta   90.00
_cell.angle_gamma   90.00
#
_symmetry.space_group_name_H-M   'P 1'
#
loop_
_entity.id
_entity.type
_entity.pdbx_description
1 polymer ?
#
loop_
_entity_poly.entity_id
_entity_poly.type
_entity_poly.pdbx_seq_one_letter_code
_entity_poly.pdbx_strand_id
1 'polypeptide(L)'
;MRNALSKKIVDIEPSGIRKFFDVVSEIPDAISLGVGEPDFDTPWNVREEGIYALEKGRTFYTSNAGLKELRQEISRYVARKYDTQYDPMKQVLVTVGGSEAIDVALRCMVDPGDEVLIPQPSYVSYLPCAVMADAVPVFINLKEENQFKLTKEELLEHITDKTKIL
;
A
#
# COMPACT_ATOMS: atom_id res chain seq x y z
N MET A 1 24.81 23.89 11.43
CA MET A 1 24.76 22.43 11.64
C MET A 1 24.22 21.76 10.39
N ARG A 2 24.71 20.57 10.03
CA ARG A 2 24.15 19.80 8.93
C ARG A 2 22.74 19.31 9.30
N ASN A 3 21.76 19.41 8.38
CA ASN A 3 20.44 18.86 8.60
C ASN A 3 20.55 17.33 8.84
N ALA A 4 19.92 16.82 9.90
CA ALA A 4 19.94 15.41 10.24
C ALA A 4 19.05 14.56 9.31
N LEU A 5 18.03 15.18 8.68
CA LEU A 5 17.11 14.52 7.76
C LEU A 5 17.67 14.50 6.34
N SER A 6 17.39 13.43 5.61
CA SER A 6 17.71 13.34 4.20
C SER A 6 16.87 14.34 3.37
N LYS A 7 17.39 14.80 2.24
CA LYS A 7 16.67 15.69 1.32
C LYS A 7 15.31 15.10 0.92
N LYS A 8 15.26 13.83 0.57
CA LYS A 8 14.02 13.13 0.19
C LYS A 8 12.91 13.28 1.22
N ILE A 9 13.26 13.12 2.52
CA ILE A 9 12.28 13.23 3.61
C ILE A 9 11.83 14.67 3.80
N VAL A 10 12.72 15.64 3.64
CA VAL A 10 12.40 17.07 3.78
C VAL A 10 11.46 17.52 2.65
N ASP A 11 11.65 16.97 1.45
CA ASP A 11 10.91 17.37 0.24
C ASP A 11 9.55 16.66 0.11
N ILE A 12 9.29 15.60 0.90
CA ILE A 12 7.98 14.93 0.94
C ILE A 12 7.02 15.72 1.85
N GLU A 13 5.94 16.21 1.28
CA GLU A 13 4.89 16.86 2.05
C GLU A 13 4.14 15.87 2.95
N PRO A 14 3.84 16.22 4.21
CA PRO A 14 2.99 15.41 5.08
C PRO A 14 1.61 15.19 4.48
N SER A 15 1.08 13.99 4.61
CA SER A 15 -0.28 13.67 4.18
C SER A 15 -1.31 14.61 4.80
N GLY A 16 -2.11 15.29 3.94
CA GLY A 16 -3.19 16.18 4.39
C GLY A 16 -4.31 15.45 5.15
N ILE A 17 -4.44 14.13 4.96
CA ILE A 17 -5.47 13.30 5.60
C ILE A 17 -5.40 13.41 7.13
N ARG A 18 -4.21 13.39 7.73
CA ARG A 18 -4.06 13.50 9.21
C ARG A 18 -4.57 14.82 9.76
N LYS A 19 -4.37 15.92 9.05
CA LYS A 19 -4.89 17.22 9.48
C LYS A 19 -6.42 17.25 9.53
N PHE A 20 -7.08 16.51 8.63
CA PHE A 20 -8.53 16.37 8.64
C PHE A 20 -9.04 15.52 9.81
N PHE A 21 -8.30 14.48 10.20
CA PHE A 21 -8.67 13.67 11.36
C PHE A 21 -8.73 14.49 12.65
N ASP A 22 -7.70 15.29 12.89
CA ASP A 22 -7.63 16.12 14.09
C ASP A 22 -8.84 17.07 14.15
N VAL A 23 -9.21 17.68 13.01
CA VAL A 23 -10.37 18.59 12.92
C VAL A 23 -11.70 17.86 13.08
N VAL A 24 -11.88 16.71 12.42
CA VAL A 24 -13.15 15.96 12.47
C VAL A 24 -13.39 15.35 13.85
N SER A 25 -12.33 14.94 14.55
CA SER A 25 -12.45 14.38 15.91
C SER A 25 -12.93 15.39 16.94
N GLU A 26 -12.80 16.70 16.68
CA GLU A 26 -13.27 17.79 17.55
C GLU A 26 -14.72 18.20 17.26
N ILE A 27 -15.34 17.70 16.20
CA ILE A 27 -16.70 18.07 15.82
C ILE A 27 -17.67 16.95 16.25
N PRO A 28 -18.54 17.19 17.27
CA PRO A 28 -19.56 16.23 17.65
C PRO A 28 -20.50 15.91 16.48
N ASP A 29 -20.88 14.65 16.35
CA ASP A 29 -21.81 14.15 15.33
C ASP A 29 -21.34 14.31 13.86
N ALA A 30 -20.05 14.56 13.61
CA ALA A 30 -19.52 14.62 12.27
C ALA A 30 -19.51 13.24 11.60
N ILE A 31 -20.05 13.17 10.38
CA ILE A 31 -19.91 11.99 9.52
C ILE A 31 -18.61 12.10 8.75
N SER A 32 -17.62 11.29 9.11
CA SER A 32 -16.32 11.28 8.42
C SER A 32 -16.38 10.42 7.16
N LEU A 33 -16.03 11.02 6.03
CA LEU A 33 -15.77 10.32 4.76
C LEU A 33 -14.26 10.31 4.42
N GLY A 34 -13.41 10.63 5.40
CA GLY A 34 -11.98 10.84 5.19
C GLY A 34 -11.16 9.57 5.14
N VAL A 35 -11.56 8.50 5.81
CA VAL A 35 -10.86 7.21 5.83
C VAL A 35 -11.78 6.11 5.32
N GLY A 36 -11.24 5.34 4.38
CA GLY A 36 -11.91 4.15 3.90
C GLY A 36 -11.70 2.96 4.84
N GLU A 37 -12.36 2.96 5.99
CA GLU A 37 -12.37 1.83 6.91
C GLU A 37 -13.75 1.17 6.95
N PRO A 38 -13.82 -0.16 7.16
CA PRO A 38 -15.08 -0.86 7.28
C PRO A 38 -15.90 -0.37 8.49
N ASP A 39 -17.18 -0.08 8.27
CA ASP A 39 -18.15 0.28 9.31
C ASP A 39 -18.78 -0.99 9.94
N PHE A 40 -17.96 -2.00 10.17
CA PHE A 40 -18.35 -3.28 10.75
C PHE A 40 -17.30 -3.74 11.75
N ASP A 41 -17.76 -4.28 12.87
CA ASP A 41 -16.88 -5.01 13.78
C ASP A 41 -16.25 -6.21 13.07
N THR A 42 -15.02 -6.52 13.44
CA THR A 42 -14.37 -7.78 13.02
C THR A 42 -15.25 -8.96 13.39
N PRO A 43 -15.54 -9.90 12.47
CA PRO A 43 -16.40 -11.06 12.76
C PRO A 43 -15.96 -11.81 14.01
N TRP A 44 -16.94 -12.29 14.79
CA TRP A 44 -16.68 -12.89 16.10
C TRP A 44 -15.66 -14.04 16.05
N ASN A 45 -15.80 -14.93 15.10
CA ASN A 45 -14.86 -16.05 14.92
C ASN A 45 -13.41 -15.61 14.70
N VAL A 46 -13.19 -14.48 14.03
CA VAL A 46 -11.84 -13.93 13.82
C VAL A 46 -11.31 -13.33 15.12
N ARG A 47 -12.17 -12.59 15.86
CA ARG A 47 -11.80 -12.02 17.18
C ARG A 47 -11.45 -13.13 18.17
N GLU A 48 -12.26 -14.18 18.23
CA GLU A 48 -12.08 -15.33 19.13
C GLU A 48 -10.73 -16.02 18.88
N GLU A 49 -10.37 -16.26 17.62
CA GLU A 49 -9.07 -16.85 17.26
C GLU A 49 -7.88 -15.92 17.63
N GLY A 50 -8.06 -14.62 17.52
CA GLY A 50 -7.06 -13.65 17.97
C GLY A 50 -6.86 -13.69 19.49
N ILE A 51 -7.94 -13.73 20.27
CA ILE A 51 -7.91 -13.87 21.74
C ILE A 51 -7.23 -15.19 22.12
N TYR A 52 -7.66 -16.29 21.49
CA TYR A 52 -7.10 -17.61 21.75
C TYR A 52 -5.59 -17.68 21.43
N ALA A 53 -5.14 -17.04 20.36
CA ALA A 53 -3.74 -17.00 20.02
C ALA A 53 -2.90 -16.31 21.13
N LEU A 54 -3.42 -15.21 21.69
CA LEU A 54 -2.78 -14.50 22.81
C LEU A 54 -2.78 -15.35 24.08
N GLU A 55 -3.90 -15.97 24.44
CA GLU A 55 -4.02 -16.86 25.61
C GLU A 55 -3.05 -18.06 25.53
N LYS A 56 -2.80 -18.55 24.33
CA LYS A 56 -1.83 -19.64 24.07
C LYS A 56 -0.38 -19.16 23.96
N GLY A 57 -0.13 -17.87 24.19
CA GLY A 57 1.22 -17.31 24.13
C GLY A 57 1.86 -17.35 22.73
N ARG A 58 1.06 -17.30 21.66
CA ARG A 58 1.57 -17.28 20.27
C ARG A 58 2.07 -15.89 19.91
N THR A 59 3.07 -15.39 20.67
CA THR A 59 3.63 -14.04 20.56
C THR A 59 5.12 -14.05 20.25
N PHE A 60 5.60 -15.09 19.60
CA PHE A 60 6.99 -15.23 19.20
C PHE A 60 7.24 -14.68 17.79
N TYR A 61 8.51 -14.45 17.47
CA TYR A 61 8.92 -14.11 16.12
C TYR A 61 8.54 -15.20 15.13
N THR A 62 8.13 -14.78 13.95
CA THR A 62 7.93 -15.64 12.80
C THR A 62 9.15 -15.61 11.87
N SER A 63 9.10 -16.32 10.75
CA SER A 63 10.03 -16.12 9.66
C SER A 63 9.90 -14.69 9.10
N ASN A 64 10.96 -14.14 8.51
CA ASN A 64 10.96 -12.81 7.89
C ASN A 64 9.90 -12.67 6.79
N ALA A 65 9.53 -13.76 6.15
CA ALA A 65 8.47 -13.77 5.14
C ALA A 65 7.05 -13.93 5.72
N GLY A 66 6.92 -13.99 7.03
CA GLY A 66 5.66 -14.18 7.76
C GLY A 66 5.38 -15.63 8.15
N LEU A 67 4.30 -15.82 8.92
CA LEU A 67 3.88 -17.11 9.43
C LEU A 67 3.59 -18.09 8.28
N LYS A 68 4.18 -19.29 8.34
CA LYS A 68 4.08 -20.29 7.28
C LYS A 68 2.63 -20.66 6.95
N GLU A 69 1.84 -20.87 7.98
CA GLU A 69 0.42 -21.25 7.87
C GLU A 69 -0.39 -20.13 7.18
N LEU A 70 -0.13 -18.87 7.53
CA LEU A 70 -0.78 -17.73 6.88
C LEU A 70 -0.41 -17.64 5.39
N ARG A 71 0.87 -17.83 5.04
CA ARG A 71 1.32 -17.83 3.65
C ARG A 71 0.67 -18.95 2.83
N GLN A 72 0.49 -20.11 3.43
CA GLN A 72 -0.23 -21.23 2.81
C GLN A 72 -1.70 -20.90 2.58
N GLU A 73 -2.39 -20.29 3.55
CA GLU A 73 -3.79 -19.87 3.39
C GLU A 73 -3.95 -18.76 2.36
N ILE A 74 -3.03 -17.80 2.31
CA ILE A 74 -3.01 -16.76 1.26
C ILE A 74 -2.90 -17.42 -0.13
N SER A 75 -1.96 -18.36 -0.30
CA SER A 75 -1.81 -19.07 -1.57
C SER A 75 -3.08 -19.84 -1.96
N ARG A 76 -3.71 -20.54 -1.01
CA ARG A 76 -4.99 -21.24 -1.23
C ARG A 76 -6.13 -20.28 -1.58
N TYR A 77 -6.19 -19.13 -0.90
CA TYR A 77 -7.21 -18.13 -1.16
C TYR A 77 -7.08 -17.56 -2.58
N VAL A 78 -5.87 -17.21 -2.99
CA VAL A 78 -5.59 -16.65 -4.32
C VAL A 78 -5.88 -17.69 -5.41
N ALA A 79 -5.49 -18.95 -5.21
CA ALA A 79 -5.80 -20.03 -6.13
C ALA A 79 -7.31 -20.21 -6.30
N ARG A 80 -8.06 -20.20 -5.20
CA ARG A 80 -9.52 -20.38 -5.21
C ARG A 80 -10.28 -19.19 -5.83
N LYS A 81 -9.80 -17.96 -5.59
CA LYS A 81 -10.51 -16.74 -5.99
C LYS A 81 -10.12 -16.25 -7.39
N TYR A 82 -8.88 -16.43 -7.79
CA TYR A 82 -8.30 -15.84 -9.00
C TYR A 82 -7.72 -16.87 -9.98
N ASP A 83 -7.89 -18.16 -9.69
CA ASP A 83 -7.33 -19.28 -10.48
C ASP A 83 -5.83 -19.13 -10.77
N THR A 84 -5.09 -18.62 -9.77
CA THR A 84 -3.65 -18.36 -9.86
C THR A 84 -2.93 -19.03 -8.71
N GLN A 85 -1.87 -19.78 -8.99
CA GLN A 85 -1.11 -20.52 -7.99
C GLN A 85 0.22 -19.85 -7.69
N TYR A 86 0.53 -19.70 -6.41
CA TYR A 86 1.83 -19.25 -5.91
C TYR A 86 2.41 -20.25 -4.94
N ASP A 87 3.73 -20.49 -5.01
CA ASP A 87 4.47 -21.23 -3.98
C ASP A 87 4.46 -20.41 -2.67
N PRO A 88 3.78 -20.88 -1.61
CA PRO A 88 3.68 -20.14 -0.36
C PRO A 88 5.03 -19.91 0.32
N MET A 89 6.04 -20.73 0.00
CA MET A 89 7.36 -20.63 0.64
C MET A 89 8.33 -19.72 -0.11
N LYS A 90 8.06 -19.41 -1.39
CA LYS A 90 8.97 -18.64 -2.25
C LYS A 90 8.35 -17.36 -2.83
N GLN A 91 7.03 -17.33 -2.97
CA GLN A 91 6.34 -16.28 -3.73
C GLN A 91 5.30 -15.50 -2.89
N VAL A 92 5.26 -15.73 -1.57
CA VAL A 92 4.36 -15.01 -0.67
C VAL A 92 5.17 -14.38 0.46
N LEU A 93 5.05 -13.07 0.58
CA LEU A 93 5.62 -12.25 1.65
C LEU A 93 4.48 -11.56 2.40
N VAL A 94 4.46 -11.67 3.71
CA VAL A 94 3.52 -10.95 4.59
C VAL A 94 4.19 -9.69 5.10
N THR A 95 3.53 -8.55 4.92
CA THR A 95 4.03 -7.22 5.29
C THR A 95 3.14 -6.57 6.35
N VAL A 96 3.65 -5.52 6.99
CA VAL A 96 2.88 -4.69 7.92
C VAL A 96 2.04 -3.69 7.13
N GLY A 97 0.95 -4.19 6.56
CA GLY A 97 0.02 -3.42 5.74
C GLY A 97 0.45 -3.27 4.28
N GLY A 98 -0.49 -2.72 3.47
CA GLY A 98 -0.29 -2.55 2.03
C GLY A 98 0.80 -1.53 1.68
N SER A 99 1.03 -0.52 2.52
CA SER A 99 2.08 0.49 2.27
C SER A 99 3.48 -0.11 2.31
N GLU A 100 3.76 -1.04 3.23
CA GLU A 100 5.04 -1.75 3.25
C GLU A 100 5.18 -2.67 2.03
N ALA A 101 4.11 -3.32 1.61
CA ALA A 101 4.13 -4.14 0.40
C ALA A 101 4.51 -3.33 -0.83
N ILE A 102 3.94 -2.13 -0.99
CA ILE A 102 4.26 -1.20 -2.06
C ILE A 102 5.72 -0.72 -1.98
N ASP A 103 6.17 -0.29 -0.80
CA ASP A 103 7.55 0.19 -0.58
C ASP A 103 8.58 -0.91 -0.89
N VAL A 104 8.36 -2.13 -0.40
CA VAL A 104 9.24 -3.28 -0.67
C VAL A 104 9.24 -3.64 -2.14
N ALA A 105 8.08 -3.66 -2.80
CA ALA A 105 8.00 -3.96 -4.23
C ALA A 105 8.77 -2.93 -5.06
N LEU A 106 8.57 -1.64 -4.80
CA LEU A 106 9.29 -0.57 -5.49
C LEU A 106 10.81 -0.69 -5.29
N ARG A 107 11.27 -0.85 -4.04
CA ARG A 107 12.72 -1.00 -3.74
C ARG A 107 13.35 -2.23 -4.38
N CYS A 108 12.56 -3.30 -4.63
CA CYS A 108 13.06 -4.51 -5.30
C CYS A 108 13.13 -4.38 -6.82
N MET A 109 12.34 -3.49 -7.41
CA MET A 109 12.15 -3.46 -8.86
C MET A 109 12.71 -2.20 -9.54
N VAL A 110 12.93 -1.12 -8.79
CA VAL A 110 13.27 0.20 -9.34
C VAL A 110 14.71 0.56 -9.06
N ASP A 111 15.41 0.99 -10.09
CA ASP A 111 16.73 1.63 -10.00
C ASP A 111 16.59 3.17 -10.03
N PRO A 112 17.57 3.93 -9.50
CA PRO A 112 17.55 5.38 -9.57
C PRO A 112 17.40 5.91 -11.00
N GLY A 113 16.33 6.68 -11.23
CA GLY A 113 16.02 7.26 -12.54
C GLY A 113 14.97 6.48 -13.35
N ASP A 114 14.57 5.29 -12.90
CA ASP A 114 13.41 4.60 -13.46
C ASP A 114 12.13 5.37 -13.16
N GLU A 115 11.18 5.36 -14.08
CA GLU A 115 9.91 6.04 -13.96
C GLU A 115 8.83 5.11 -13.38
N VAL A 116 8.07 5.67 -12.42
CA VAL A 116 6.86 5.05 -11.87
C VAL A 116 5.66 5.90 -12.24
N LEU A 117 4.77 5.35 -13.07
CA LEU A 117 3.53 6.02 -13.46
C LEU A 117 2.52 5.95 -12.31
N ILE A 118 1.99 7.09 -11.92
CA ILE A 118 1.03 7.21 -10.81
C ILE A 118 -0.24 7.89 -11.30
N PRO A 119 -1.30 7.11 -11.60
CA PRO A 119 -2.60 7.68 -11.90
C PRO A 119 -3.15 8.48 -10.72
N GLN A 120 -3.72 9.66 -10.97
CA GLN A 120 -4.32 10.53 -9.95
C GLN A 120 -5.78 10.86 -10.28
N PRO A 121 -6.71 10.90 -9.27
CA PRO A 121 -6.47 10.69 -7.83
C PRO A 121 -6.24 9.20 -7.49
N SER A 122 -5.36 8.94 -6.51
CA SER A 122 -5.03 7.58 -6.08
C SER A 122 -4.53 7.54 -4.63
N TYR A 123 -4.05 6.38 -4.22
CA TYR A 123 -3.59 6.15 -2.85
C TYR A 123 -2.36 7.02 -2.51
N VAL A 124 -2.43 7.71 -1.39
CA VAL A 124 -1.43 8.70 -0.95
C VAL A 124 -0.01 8.16 -0.76
N SER A 125 0.15 6.85 -0.56
CA SER A 125 1.46 6.23 -0.33
C SER A 125 2.25 5.97 -1.62
N TYR A 126 1.64 5.99 -2.81
CA TYR A 126 2.36 5.70 -4.05
C TYR A 126 3.50 6.67 -4.30
N LEU A 127 3.23 7.98 -4.20
CA LEU A 127 4.25 9.00 -4.40
C LEU A 127 5.42 8.89 -3.40
N PRO A 128 5.19 8.89 -2.07
CA PRO A 128 6.30 8.79 -1.12
C PRO A 128 7.09 7.49 -1.28
N CYS A 129 6.45 6.36 -1.54
CA CYS A 129 7.17 5.10 -1.76
C CYS A 129 8.04 5.15 -3.03
N ALA A 130 7.56 5.73 -4.14
CA ALA A 130 8.34 5.93 -5.34
C ALA A 130 9.57 6.84 -5.09
N VAL A 131 9.38 7.98 -4.43
CA VAL A 131 10.46 8.91 -4.07
C VAL A 131 11.48 8.24 -3.14
N MET A 132 11.03 7.46 -2.16
CA MET A 132 11.89 6.74 -1.23
C MET A 132 12.69 5.63 -1.91
N ALA A 133 12.18 5.07 -3.01
CA ALA A 133 12.86 4.10 -3.85
C ALA A 133 13.81 4.73 -4.91
N ASP A 134 14.02 6.04 -4.92
CA ASP A 134 14.79 6.80 -5.92
C ASP A 134 14.21 6.78 -7.34
N ALA A 135 12.93 6.43 -7.48
CA ALA A 135 12.21 6.52 -8.74
C ALA A 135 11.88 7.97 -9.12
N VAL A 136 11.60 8.17 -10.39
CA VAL A 136 11.01 9.40 -10.92
C VAL A 136 9.50 9.20 -11.01
N PRO A 137 8.68 9.86 -10.15
CA PRO A 137 7.24 9.76 -10.25
C PRO A 137 6.72 10.52 -11.47
N VAL A 138 5.92 9.87 -12.28
CA VAL A 138 5.25 10.45 -13.45
C VAL A 138 3.73 10.37 -13.22
N PHE A 139 3.07 11.52 -13.12
CA PHE A 139 1.65 11.58 -12.82
C PHE A 139 0.80 11.51 -14.08
N ILE A 140 -0.26 10.69 -14.03
CA ILE A 140 -1.31 10.63 -15.05
C ILE A 140 -2.59 11.16 -14.43
N ASN A 141 -3.05 12.34 -14.86
CA ASN A 141 -4.27 12.93 -14.35
C ASN A 141 -5.48 12.28 -15.01
N LEU A 142 -6.20 11.48 -14.24
CA LEU A 142 -7.43 10.81 -14.69
C LEU A 142 -8.54 11.85 -14.84
N LYS A 143 -9.38 11.69 -15.87
CA LYS A 143 -10.39 12.66 -16.23
C LYS A 143 -11.80 12.21 -15.82
N GLU A 144 -12.62 13.16 -15.38
CA GLU A 144 -14.02 12.93 -15.02
C GLU A 144 -14.83 12.38 -16.19
N GLU A 145 -14.58 12.89 -17.40
CA GLU A 145 -15.23 12.42 -18.64
C GLU A 145 -15.04 10.92 -18.90
N ASN A 146 -13.92 10.36 -18.40
CA ASN A 146 -13.58 8.94 -18.46
C ASN A 146 -13.96 8.18 -17.16
N GLN A 147 -14.75 8.80 -16.28
CA GLN A 147 -15.12 8.24 -14.98
C GLN A 147 -13.88 7.91 -14.11
N PHE A 148 -12.83 8.71 -14.21
CA PHE A 148 -11.54 8.48 -13.55
C PHE A 148 -10.90 7.12 -13.86
N LYS A 149 -11.17 6.57 -15.04
CA LYS A 149 -10.52 5.34 -15.53
C LYS A 149 -9.33 5.72 -16.39
N LEU A 150 -8.22 5.05 -16.15
CA LEU A 150 -7.03 5.17 -17.02
C LEU A 150 -7.36 4.61 -18.40
N THR A 151 -7.22 5.42 -19.43
CA THR A 151 -7.37 4.99 -20.81
C THR A 151 -6.05 4.52 -21.40
N LYS A 152 -6.14 3.74 -22.48
CA LYS A 152 -4.95 3.29 -23.20
C LYS A 152 -4.16 4.47 -23.78
N GLU A 153 -4.86 5.46 -24.29
CA GLU A 153 -4.29 6.67 -24.89
C GLU A 153 -3.50 7.46 -23.84
N GLU A 154 -4.11 7.74 -22.67
CA GLU A 154 -3.44 8.42 -21.56
C GLU A 154 -2.20 7.65 -21.08
N LEU A 155 -2.29 6.33 -21.02
CA LEU A 155 -1.15 5.51 -20.65
C LEU A 155 -0.01 5.61 -21.67
N LEU A 156 -0.32 5.50 -22.97
CA LEU A 156 0.68 5.56 -24.04
C LEU A 156 1.36 6.92 -24.16
N GLU A 157 0.68 8.03 -23.80
CA GLU A 157 1.26 9.36 -23.75
C GLU A 157 2.35 9.52 -22.67
N HIS A 158 2.31 8.69 -21.63
CA HIS A 158 3.22 8.80 -20.48
C HIS A 158 4.28 7.70 -20.40
N ILE A 159 4.13 6.61 -21.18
CA ILE A 159 5.15 5.55 -21.23
C ILE A 159 6.38 6.03 -21.99
N THR A 160 7.53 5.85 -21.37
CA THR A 160 8.85 6.07 -21.99
C THR A 160 9.72 4.81 -21.85
N ASP A 161 10.93 4.85 -22.43
CA ASP A 161 11.92 3.78 -22.27
C ASP A 161 12.42 3.61 -20.81
N LYS A 162 12.10 4.58 -19.93
CA LYS A 162 12.44 4.55 -18.51
C LYS A 162 11.30 4.06 -17.63
N THR A 163 10.11 3.89 -18.19
CA THR A 163 8.94 3.44 -17.44
C THR A 163 9.14 2.02 -16.96
N LYS A 164 9.09 1.82 -15.65
CA LYS A 164 9.31 0.53 -15.00
C LYS A 164 8.04 -0.04 -14.39
N ILE A 165 7.21 0.82 -13.79
CA ILE A 165 6.03 0.40 -13.01
C ILE A 165 4.86 1.36 -13.29
N LEU A 166 3.66 0.80 -13.25
CA LEU A 166 2.38 1.48 -13.23
C LEU A 166 1.62 1.07 -11.98
#